data_5a8739dd738cf4e0a4c8ccd892fa3128
#
_entry.id   5a8739dd738cf4e0a4c8ccd892fa3128
#
_cell.length_a   1.000
_cell.length_b   1.000
_cell.length_c   1.000
_cell.angle_alpha   90.00
_cell.angle_beta   90.00
_cell.angle_gamma   90.00
#
_symmetry.space_group_name_H-M   'P 1'
#
loop_
_entity.id
_entity.type
_entity.pdbx_description
1 polymer ?
#
loop_
_entity_poly.entity_id
_entity_poly.type
_entity_poly.pdbx_seq_one_letter_code
_entity_poly.pdbx_strand_id
1 'polypeptide(L)'
;MENRINYIDRMKGFTILIVVLAHVYLMTFDMGDSLVFRFCASFEMPLFMFVSGFVAYLPSRVGGAINKKLARRFVSYICPAFVISYVLALYSFLILGNREIDIEETLIGGLWYLKALAIFVCIQTILVKCKNVMLEWIIIAIAESLFLVGWKLSPLLHELFCLEHCFFFYPFFMMGYYFRRYNLMEVVKSKNWLFTISLVGFICLLNANIEIHALRFLSERIVRPAFAILAISYLFAVREDKNNQFEGWLNRIGTKTLDIYMYHFFFLSGSFVVFDLKGIKTIEIMNSNPMIFLLIASIITIILSYVSIAIGNLVRRSDFLDKVVYGKFFT
;
A
#
# COMPACT_ATOMS: atom_id res chain seq x y z
N MET A 1 4.19 -8.53 -24.81
CA MET A 1 3.35 -8.14 -23.66
C MET A 1 3.60 -9.19 -22.60
N GLU A 2 4.11 -8.81 -21.39
CA GLU A 2 4.15 -9.75 -20.27
C GLU A 2 2.72 -10.18 -19.95
N ASN A 3 2.45 -11.47 -19.87
CA ASN A 3 1.13 -11.98 -19.51
C ASN A 3 0.73 -11.38 -18.17
N ARG A 4 -0.32 -10.59 -18.18
CA ARG A 4 -0.88 -9.95 -17.00
C ARG A 4 -1.46 -11.03 -16.09
N ILE A 5 -1.11 -10.98 -14.82
CA ILE A 5 -1.52 -12.00 -13.84
C ILE A 5 -2.77 -11.52 -13.14
N ASN A 6 -3.91 -12.07 -13.54
CA ASN A 6 -5.23 -11.61 -13.10
C ASN A 6 -5.42 -11.68 -11.57
N TYR A 7 -4.96 -12.72 -10.90
CA TYR A 7 -5.12 -12.83 -9.45
C TYR A 7 -4.32 -11.78 -8.69
N ILE A 8 -3.19 -11.30 -9.23
CA ILE A 8 -2.41 -10.20 -8.62
C ILE A 8 -3.16 -8.88 -8.75
N ASP A 9 -3.78 -8.59 -9.88
CA ASP A 9 -4.58 -7.38 -10.02
C ASP A 9 -5.82 -7.43 -9.11
N ARG A 10 -6.43 -8.58 -8.94
CA ARG A 10 -7.50 -8.78 -7.94
C ARG A 10 -7.01 -8.55 -6.51
N MET A 11 -5.83 -9.08 -6.15
CA MET A 11 -5.19 -8.83 -4.87
C MET A 11 -4.95 -7.34 -4.62
N LYS A 12 -4.45 -6.61 -5.62
CA LYS A 12 -4.30 -5.14 -5.54
C LYS A 12 -5.64 -4.46 -5.28
N GLY A 13 -6.69 -4.88 -6.03
CA GLY A 13 -8.04 -4.33 -5.86
C GLY A 13 -8.58 -4.54 -4.45
N PHE A 14 -8.44 -5.74 -3.92
CA PHE A 14 -8.79 -6.05 -2.54
C PHE A 14 -8.01 -5.17 -1.56
N THR A 15 -6.69 -5.15 -1.70
CA THR A 15 -5.81 -4.46 -0.75
C THR A 15 -6.08 -2.96 -0.71
N ILE A 16 -6.25 -2.30 -1.87
CA ILE A 16 -6.51 -0.85 -1.89
C ILE A 16 -7.87 -0.51 -1.25
N LEU A 17 -8.88 -1.36 -1.40
CA LEU A 17 -10.16 -1.18 -0.73
C LEU A 17 -10.03 -1.29 0.79
N ILE A 18 -9.22 -2.23 1.29
CA ILE A 18 -8.93 -2.36 2.73
C ILE A 18 -8.18 -1.12 3.24
N VAL A 19 -7.20 -0.60 2.48
CA VAL A 19 -6.48 0.64 2.81
C VAL A 19 -7.45 1.82 2.93
N VAL A 20 -8.33 2.02 1.96
CA VAL A 20 -9.31 3.12 2.00
C VAL A 20 -10.29 2.92 3.14
N LEU A 21 -10.75 1.69 3.40
CA LEU A 21 -11.63 1.37 4.52
C LEU A 21 -10.98 1.73 5.87
N ALA A 22 -9.71 1.36 6.07
CA ALA A 22 -8.98 1.72 7.29
C ALA A 22 -8.88 3.24 7.46
N HIS A 23 -8.58 3.97 6.39
CA HIS A 23 -8.55 5.43 6.42
C HIS A 23 -9.93 6.06 6.69
N VAL A 24 -11.00 5.49 6.15
CA VAL A 24 -12.38 5.92 6.48
C VAL A 24 -12.65 5.76 7.97
N TYR A 25 -12.29 4.61 8.56
CA TYR A 25 -12.42 4.40 10.00
C TYR A 25 -11.61 5.40 10.82
N LEU A 26 -10.35 5.60 10.46
CA LEU A 26 -9.42 6.45 11.20
C LEU A 26 -9.73 7.93 11.02
N MET A 27 -9.81 8.41 9.78
CA MET A 27 -9.79 9.84 9.47
C MET A 27 -11.19 10.45 9.37
N THR A 28 -12.20 9.69 8.91
CA THR A 28 -13.57 10.18 8.78
C THR A 28 -14.35 10.01 10.08
N PHE A 29 -14.18 8.88 10.76
CA PHE A 29 -14.96 8.53 11.94
C PHE A 29 -14.20 8.59 13.26
N ASP A 30 -12.89 8.83 13.23
CA ASP A 30 -12.01 8.86 14.42
C ASP A 30 -12.07 7.59 15.25
N MET A 31 -12.08 6.41 14.57
CA MET A 31 -12.26 5.10 15.17
C MET A 31 -11.01 4.22 15.08
N GLY A 32 -9.85 4.77 15.39
CA GLY A 32 -8.59 4.04 15.39
C GLY A 32 -8.55 2.83 16.36
N ASP A 33 -9.38 2.84 17.40
CA ASP A 33 -9.46 1.75 18.41
C ASP A 33 -10.44 0.63 18.02
N SER A 34 -11.19 0.78 16.92
CA SER A 34 -12.17 -0.23 16.51
C SER A 34 -11.51 -1.54 16.10
N LEU A 35 -12.22 -2.66 16.32
CA LEU A 35 -11.77 -3.98 15.89
C LEU A 35 -11.53 -4.03 14.38
N VAL A 36 -12.41 -3.39 13.60
CA VAL A 36 -12.30 -3.34 12.13
C VAL A 36 -11.04 -2.60 11.69
N PHE A 37 -10.76 -1.42 12.27
CA PHE A 37 -9.54 -0.70 11.98
C PHE A 37 -8.30 -1.52 12.34
N ARG A 38 -8.23 -2.06 13.56
CA ARG A 38 -7.10 -2.90 13.98
C ARG A 38 -6.89 -4.13 13.11
N PHE A 39 -7.99 -4.75 12.65
CA PHE A 39 -7.93 -5.85 11.70
C PHE A 39 -7.34 -5.39 10.36
N CYS A 40 -7.84 -4.33 9.75
CA CYS A 40 -7.35 -3.79 8.49
C CYS A 40 -5.88 -3.36 8.60
N ALA A 41 -5.55 -2.52 9.58
CA ALA A 41 -4.21 -1.98 9.81
C ALA A 41 -3.16 -3.08 10.11
N SER A 42 -3.61 -4.27 10.54
CA SER A 42 -2.69 -5.37 10.86
C SER A 42 -1.98 -5.96 9.65
N PHE A 43 -2.47 -5.75 8.41
CA PHE A 43 -1.88 -6.36 7.20
C PHE A 43 -1.99 -5.52 5.93
N GLU A 44 -2.79 -4.45 5.90
CA GLU A 44 -3.08 -3.71 4.66
C GLU A 44 -1.82 -3.23 3.94
N MET A 45 -0.96 -2.49 4.63
CA MET A 45 0.26 -1.93 4.05
C MET A 45 1.33 -3.00 3.79
N PRO A 46 1.60 -3.98 4.68
CA PRO A 46 2.42 -5.14 4.37
C PRO A 46 1.98 -5.89 3.12
N LEU A 47 0.69 -6.15 2.96
CA LEU A 47 0.13 -6.81 1.79
C LEU A 47 0.30 -5.95 0.53
N PHE A 48 0.09 -4.63 0.63
CA PHE A 48 0.26 -3.73 -0.50
C PHE A 48 1.72 -3.66 -0.96
N MET A 49 2.67 -3.68 -0.01
CA MET A 49 4.10 -3.77 -0.31
C MET A 49 4.50 -5.11 -0.91
N PHE A 50 3.95 -6.22 -0.39
CA PHE A 50 4.16 -7.55 -0.97
C PHE A 50 3.72 -7.60 -2.45
N VAL A 51 2.51 -7.14 -2.75
CA VAL A 51 2.00 -7.13 -4.13
C VAL A 51 2.85 -6.23 -5.02
N SER A 52 3.33 -5.11 -4.49
CA SER A 52 4.22 -4.19 -5.23
C SER A 52 5.57 -4.81 -5.53
N GLY A 53 6.16 -5.52 -4.56
CA GLY A 53 7.38 -6.29 -4.76
C GLY A 53 7.22 -7.41 -5.80
N PHE A 54 6.07 -8.11 -5.75
CA PHE A 54 5.75 -9.14 -6.73
C PHE A 54 5.72 -8.61 -8.16
N VAL A 55 5.09 -7.45 -8.38
CA VAL A 55 5.03 -6.79 -9.69
C VAL A 55 6.35 -6.13 -10.07
N ALA A 56 7.16 -5.75 -9.09
CA ALA A 56 8.44 -5.12 -9.31
C ALA A 56 9.47 -6.06 -9.94
N TYR A 57 9.39 -7.36 -9.71
CA TYR A 57 10.32 -8.33 -10.28
C TYR A 57 10.39 -8.24 -11.82
N LEU A 58 11.61 -8.15 -12.32
CA LEU A 58 11.92 -8.15 -13.75
C LEU A 58 12.85 -9.32 -14.05
N PRO A 59 12.46 -10.26 -14.94
CA PRO A 59 13.36 -11.33 -15.36
C PRO A 59 14.64 -10.75 -15.97
N SER A 60 15.79 -11.35 -15.69
CA SER A 60 17.12 -10.92 -16.15
C SER A 60 17.28 -10.91 -17.69
N ARG A 61 16.39 -11.56 -18.41
CA ARG A 61 16.39 -11.64 -19.89
C ARG A 61 16.05 -10.34 -20.62
N VAL A 62 15.65 -9.28 -19.88
CA VAL A 62 15.21 -8.01 -20.50
C VAL A 62 16.38 -7.13 -20.97
N GLY A 63 17.65 -7.50 -20.71
CA GLY A 63 18.84 -6.85 -21.24
C GLY A 63 18.95 -5.35 -20.94
N GLY A 64 19.54 -4.56 -21.83
CA GLY A 64 19.78 -3.11 -21.65
C GLY A 64 18.53 -2.23 -21.44
N ALA A 65 17.34 -2.74 -21.72
CA ALA A 65 16.07 -2.06 -21.47
C ALA A 65 15.68 -1.99 -19.98
N ILE A 66 16.34 -2.77 -19.10
CA ILE A 66 16.03 -2.81 -17.66
C ILE A 66 16.22 -1.43 -17.01
N ASN A 67 17.34 -0.77 -17.24
CA ASN A 67 17.61 0.54 -16.63
C ASN A 67 16.57 1.57 -17.02
N LYS A 68 16.15 1.60 -18.29
CA LYS A 68 15.10 2.49 -18.78
C LYS A 68 13.74 2.17 -18.13
N LYS A 69 13.41 0.88 -17.95
CA LYS A 69 12.17 0.46 -17.31
C LYS A 69 12.15 0.82 -15.82
N LEU A 70 13.28 0.67 -15.12
CA LEU A 70 13.41 1.06 -13.71
C LEU A 70 13.39 2.57 -13.54
N ALA A 71 14.07 3.33 -14.40
CA ALA A 71 14.01 4.80 -14.39
C ALA A 71 12.57 5.30 -14.61
N ARG A 72 11.82 4.72 -15.54
CA ARG A 72 10.41 5.04 -15.73
C ARG A 72 9.58 4.76 -14.47
N ARG A 73 9.79 3.63 -13.80
CA ARG A 73 9.10 3.30 -12.54
C ARG A 73 9.45 4.29 -11.44
N PHE A 74 10.73 4.63 -11.27
CA PHE A 74 11.15 5.62 -10.29
C PHE A 74 10.43 6.94 -10.49
N VAL A 75 10.44 7.48 -11.71
CA VAL A 75 9.78 8.74 -12.03
C VAL A 75 8.26 8.64 -11.86
N SER A 76 7.64 7.51 -12.22
CA SER A 76 6.20 7.29 -12.03
C SER A 76 5.76 7.16 -10.55
N TYR A 77 6.69 7.01 -9.61
CA TYR A 77 6.42 7.05 -8.17
C TYR A 77 6.75 8.42 -7.57
N ILE A 78 7.90 8.98 -7.93
CA ILE A 78 8.37 10.25 -7.37
C ILE A 78 7.50 11.43 -7.83
N CYS A 79 7.16 11.53 -9.12
CA CYS A 79 6.34 12.63 -9.60
C CYS A 79 4.98 12.72 -8.89
N PRO A 80 4.15 11.66 -8.84
CA PRO A 80 2.89 11.75 -8.13
C PRO A 80 3.08 12.00 -6.63
N ALA A 81 4.14 11.45 -6.00
CA ALA A 81 4.40 11.67 -4.59
C ALA A 81 4.55 13.16 -4.26
N PHE A 82 5.33 13.90 -5.03
CA PHE A 82 5.54 15.33 -4.79
C PHE A 82 4.39 16.21 -5.31
N VAL A 83 3.90 15.95 -6.54
CA VAL A 83 2.85 16.76 -7.15
C VAL A 83 1.56 16.70 -6.33
N ILE A 84 1.14 15.49 -5.95
CA ILE A 84 -0.10 15.32 -5.20
C ILE A 84 0.06 15.82 -3.76
N SER A 85 1.21 15.61 -3.10
CA SER A 85 1.46 16.19 -1.77
C SER A 85 1.41 17.71 -1.81
N TYR A 86 1.99 18.34 -2.84
CA TYR A 86 1.91 19.79 -3.01
C TYR A 86 0.46 20.27 -3.24
N VAL A 87 -0.29 19.58 -4.08
CA VAL A 87 -1.71 19.90 -4.32
C VAL A 87 -2.55 19.70 -3.06
N LEU A 88 -2.28 18.66 -2.27
CA LEU A 88 -2.93 18.43 -0.97
C LEU A 88 -2.62 19.56 0.01
N ALA A 89 -1.35 20.01 0.10
CA ALA A 89 -0.96 21.12 0.94
C ALA A 89 -1.67 22.42 0.53
N LEU A 90 -1.64 22.74 -0.77
CA LEU A 90 -2.32 23.91 -1.33
C LEU A 90 -3.84 23.87 -1.10
N TYR A 91 -4.43 22.71 -1.28
CA TYR A 91 -5.84 22.47 -1.03
C TYR A 91 -6.20 22.72 0.44
N SER A 92 -5.44 22.14 1.37
CA SER A 92 -5.61 22.33 2.79
C SER A 92 -5.49 23.83 3.16
N PHE A 93 -4.51 24.53 2.62
CA PHE A 93 -4.34 25.97 2.84
C PHE A 93 -5.49 26.81 2.32
N LEU A 94 -5.91 26.61 1.06
CA LEU A 94 -6.89 27.48 0.40
C LEU A 94 -8.34 27.21 0.81
N ILE A 95 -8.69 25.94 1.00
CA ILE A 95 -10.09 25.54 1.20
C ILE A 95 -10.41 25.31 2.67
N LEU A 96 -9.44 24.82 3.45
CA LEU A 96 -9.65 24.55 4.86
C LEU A 96 -9.35 25.72 5.76
N GLY A 97 -8.75 26.76 5.20
CA GLY A 97 -8.34 27.92 5.98
C GLY A 97 -7.28 27.59 7.04
N ASN A 98 -6.65 26.43 6.93
CA ASN A 98 -5.64 25.99 7.86
C ASN A 98 -4.35 26.75 7.56
N ARG A 99 -4.16 27.89 8.24
CA ARG A 99 -3.01 28.79 8.04
C ARG A 99 -1.71 28.27 8.67
N GLU A 100 -1.81 27.24 9.48
CA GLU A 100 -0.67 26.58 10.14
C GLU A 100 -0.29 25.29 9.41
N ILE A 101 -0.48 25.24 8.08
CA ILE A 101 0.05 24.08 7.36
C ILE A 101 1.55 24.19 7.41
N ASP A 102 2.12 23.24 8.07
CA ASP A 102 3.49 22.88 7.83
C ASP A 102 3.57 22.26 6.42
N ILE A 103 3.84 23.14 5.44
CA ILE A 103 4.05 22.73 4.04
C ILE A 103 5.16 21.68 4.00
N GLU A 104 6.13 21.80 4.90
CA GLU A 104 7.23 20.88 5.09
C GLU A 104 6.70 19.51 5.52
N GLU A 105 5.87 19.42 6.54
CA GLU A 105 5.25 18.16 7.00
C GLU A 105 4.37 17.53 5.90
N THR A 106 3.57 18.30 5.17
CA THR A 106 2.70 17.78 4.12
C THR A 106 3.48 17.32 2.88
N LEU A 107 4.52 18.06 2.47
CA LEU A 107 5.38 17.67 1.35
C LEU A 107 6.27 16.49 1.71
N ILE A 108 6.78 16.48 2.94
CA ILE A 108 7.73 15.49 3.42
C ILE A 108 6.98 14.24 3.94
N GLY A 109 5.89 14.37 4.69
CA GLY A 109 5.10 13.25 5.23
C GLY A 109 4.13 12.61 4.22
N GLY A 110 3.61 13.40 3.26
CA GLY A 110 2.56 12.95 2.34
C GLY A 110 3.01 11.85 1.38
N LEU A 111 2.07 10.93 1.08
CA LEU A 111 2.23 9.83 0.12
C LEU A 111 3.52 8.99 0.30
N TRP A 112 3.89 8.74 1.55
CA TRP A 112 5.10 8.00 1.95
C TRP A 112 5.29 6.68 1.19
N TYR A 113 4.22 5.96 0.87
CA TYR A 113 4.27 4.69 0.16
C TYR A 113 4.93 4.81 -1.22
N LEU A 114 4.63 5.86 -1.99
CA LEU A 114 5.24 6.08 -3.31
C LEU A 114 6.73 6.44 -3.19
N LYS A 115 7.11 7.19 -2.15
CA LYS A 115 8.52 7.51 -1.85
C LYS A 115 9.28 6.24 -1.51
N ALA A 116 8.72 5.39 -0.63
CA ALA A 116 9.32 4.09 -0.30
C ALA A 116 9.48 3.21 -1.55
N LEU A 117 8.46 3.12 -2.42
CA LEU A 117 8.57 2.37 -3.67
C LEU A 117 9.66 2.92 -4.59
N ALA A 118 9.84 4.24 -4.68
CA ALA A 118 10.91 4.83 -5.48
C ALA A 118 12.29 4.41 -4.95
N ILE A 119 12.49 4.42 -3.62
CA ILE A 119 13.72 3.95 -2.98
C ILE A 119 13.94 2.45 -3.28
N PHE A 120 12.90 1.63 -3.13
CA PHE A 120 13.00 0.18 -3.38
C PHE A 120 13.33 -0.13 -4.84
N VAL A 121 12.83 0.66 -5.80
CA VAL A 121 13.22 0.56 -7.21
C VAL A 121 14.70 0.90 -7.40
N CYS A 122 15.25 1.89 -6.71
CA CYS A 122 16.69 2.19 -6.74
C CYS A 122 17.51 1.00 -6.26
N ILE A 123 17.15 0.39 -5.13
CA ILE A 123 17.83 -0.81 -4.62
C ILE A 123 17.67 -1.97 -5.61
N GLN A 124 16.49 -2.14 -6.19
CA GLN A 124 16.23 -3.17 -7.20
C GLN A 124 17.15 -3.02 -8.43
N THR A 125 17.55 -1.80 -8.83
CA THR A 125 18.51 -1.60 -9.94
C THR A 125 19.86 -2.25 -9.67
N ILE A 126 20.25 -2.31 -8.41
CA ILE A 126 21.49 -2.95 -7.95
C ILE A 126 21.30 -4.47 -7.91
N LEU A 127 20.20 -4.93 -7.29
CA LEU A 127 19.89 -6.36 -7.14
C LEU A 127 19.77 -7.11 -8.48
N VAL A 128 19.14 -6.50 -9.48
CA VAL A 128 18.99 -7.12 -10.82
C VAL A 128 20.33 -7.39 -11.50
N LYS A 129 21.37 -6.64 -11.15
CA LYS A 129 22.74 -6.84 -11.69
C LYS A 129 23.54 -7.88 -10.93
N CYS A 130 23.09 -8.28 -9.73
CA CYS A 130 23.76 -9.28 -8.93
C CYS A 130 23.52 -10.68 -9.50
N LYS A 131 24.59 -11.43 -9.69
CA LYS A 131 24.55 -12.85 -10.09
C LYS A 131 24.66 -13.80 -8.92
N ASN A 132 25.12 -13.31 -7.77
CA ASN A 132 25.37 -14.10 -6.58
C ASN A 132 24.28 -13.82 -5.54
N VAL A 133 23.58 -14.86 -5.11
CA VAL A 133 22.50 -14.79 -4.11
C VAL A 133 23.02 -14.28 -2.75
N MET A 134 24.24 -14.67 -2.36
CA MET A 134 24.83 -14.20 -1.11
C MET A 134 25.05 -12.67 -1.15
N LEU A 135 25.51 -12.15 -2.29
CA LEU A 135 25.68 -10.70 -2.47
C LEU A 135 24.34 -9.96 -2.43
N GLU A 136 23.28 -10.57 -2.98
CA GLU A 136 21.91 -9.98 -2.88
C GLU A 136 21.48 -9.84 -1.42
N TRP A 137 21.65 -10.88 -0.60
CA TRP A 137 21.33 -10.83 0.83
C TRP A 137 22.17 -9.80 1.60
N ILE A 138 23.44 -9.65 1.25
CA ILE A 138 24.32 -8.62 1.84
C ILE A 138 23.79 -7.22 1.49
N ILE A 139 23.39 -6.98 0.23
CA ILE A 139 22.84 -5.68 -0.19
C ILE A 139 21.52 -5.40 0.54
N ILE A 140 20.64 -6.39 0.69
CA ILE A 140 19.39 -6.25 1.44
C ILE A 140 19.67 -5.90 2.91
N ALA A 141 20.60 -6.62 3.55
CA ALA A 141 20.97 -6.36 4.94
C ALA A 141 21.59 -4.95 5.13
N ILE A 142 22.42 -4.51 4.18
CA ILE A 142 22.96 -3.14 4.18
C ILE A 142 21.84 -2.12 4.04
N ALA A 143 20.89 -2.32 3.11
CA ALA A 143 19.77 -1.41 2.91
C ALA A 143 18.90 -1.29 4.18
N GLU A 144 18.57 -2.42 4.82
CA GLU A 144 17.83 -2.45 6.09
C GLU A 144 18.59 -1.73 7.21
N SER A 145 19.91 -1.96 7.30
CA SER A 145 20.75 -1.29 8.28
C SER A 145 20.77 0.23 8.06
N LEU A 146 20.86 0.68 6.80
CA LEU A 146 20.83 2.09 6.44
C LEU A 146 19.47 2.74 6.76
N PHE A 147 18.36 2.04 6.53
CA PHE A 147 17.04 2.54 6.93
C PHE A 147 16.93 2.70 8.44
N LEU A 148 17.38 1.70 9.21
CA LEU A 148 17.36 1.76 10.68
C LEU A 148 18.26 2.88 11.23
N VAL A 149 19.48 2.98 10.75
CA VAL A 149 20.44 4.00 11.18
C VAL A 149 19.97 5.39 10.80
N GLY A 150 19.55 5.59 9.56
CA GLY A 150 19.02 6.87 9.09
C GLY A 150 17.78 7.31 9.87
N TRP A 151 16.85 6.39 10.15
CA TRP A 151 15.67 6.66 10.98
C TRP A 151 16.03 7.12 12.39
N LYS A 152 17.03 6.49 13.02
CA LYS A 152 17.40 6.77 14.42
C LYS A 152 18.32 7.98 14.59
N LEU A 153 19.17 8.26 13.61
CA LEU A 153 20.23 9.28 13.74
C LEU A 153 19.90 10.60 13.04
N SER A 154 19.00 10.62 12.07
CA SER A 154 18.73 11.83 11.29
C SER A 154 17.22 12.08 11.13
N PRO A 155 16.63 13.00 11.93
CA PRO A 155 15.22 13.39 11.78
C PRO A 155 14.91 13.86 10.36
N LEU A 156 15.75 14.69 9.76
CA LEU A 156 15.56 15.20 8.40
C LEU A 156 15.52 14.09 7.34
N LEU A 157 16.45 13.13 7.39
CA LEU A 157 16.47 12.01 6.46
C LEU A 157 15.28 11.08 6.70
N HIS A 158 14.88 10.90 7.96
CA HIS A 158 13.72 10.11 8.32
C HIS A 158 12.45 10.66 7.68
N GLU A 159 12.18 11.94 7.82
CA GLU A 159 11.00 12.60 7.27
C GLU A 159 11.03 12.62 5.73
N LEU A 160 12.15 13.08 5.14
CA LEU A 160 12.29 13.21 3.69
C LEU A 160 12.11 11.88 2.94
N PHE A 161 12.72 10.81 3.45
CA PHE A 161 12.74 9.48 2.80
C PHE A 161 11.81 8.46 3.45
N CYS A 162 11.05 8.84 4.48
CA CYS A 162 10.14 7.95 5.20
C CYS A 162 10.86 6.67 5.68
N LEU A 163 12.06 6.81 6.27
CA LEU A 163 12.98 5.69 6.54
C LEU A 163 12.42 4.67 7.52
N GLU A 164 11.59 5.10 8.48
CA GLU A 164 10.85 4.18 9.35
C GLU A 164 9.95 3.23 8.54
N HIS A 165 9.17 3.80 7.61
CA HIS A 165 8.30 3.01 6.73
C HIS A 165 9.12 2.12 5.79
N CYS A 166 10.26 2.62 5.29
CA CYS A 166 11.16 1.80 4.49
C CYS A 166 11.66 0.59 5.30
N PHE A 167 12.13 0.78 6.53
CA PHE A 167 12.59 -0.28 7.41
C PHE A 167 11.51 -1.34 7.69
N PHE A 168 10.28 -0.91 8.03
CA PHE A 168 9.22 -1.87 8.36
C PHE A 168 8.63 -2.60 7.16
N PHE A 169 8.64 -1.99 5.98
CA PHE A 169 7.90 -2.52 4.83
C PHE A 169 8.78 -3.11 3.72
N TYR A 170 10.08 -2.82 3.71
CA TYR A 170 11.00 -3.41 2.75
C TYR A 170 11.06 -4.94 2.80
N PRO A 171 11.02 -5.62 3.97
CA PRO A 171 10.95 -7.08 4.02
C PRO A 171 9.76 -7.66 3.27
N PHE A 172 8.59 -7.04 3.35
CA PHE A 172 7.40 -7.49 2.64
C PHE A 172 7.49 -7.24 1.13
N PHE A 173 8.08 -6.13 0.73
CA PHE A 173 8.39 -5.88 -0.67
C PHE A 173 9.34 -6.94 -1.23
N MET A 174 10.42 -7.27 -0.51
CA MET A 174 11.35 -8.31 -0.91
C MET A 174 10.72 -9.71 -0.87
N MET A 175 9.84 -9.98 0.08
CA MET A 175 9.03 -11.21 0.10
C MET A 175 8.24 -11.34 -1.21
N GLY A 176 7.53 -10.31 -1.64
CA GLY A 176 6.80 -10.31 -2.91
C GLY A 176 7.70 -10.51 -4.12
N TYR A 177 8.85 -9.82 -4.15
CA TYR A 177 9.85 -9.95 -5.20
C TYR A 177 10.35 -11.39 -5.34
N TYR A 178 10.70 -12.05 -4.23
CA TYR A 178 11.17 -13.44 -4.23
C TYR A 178 10.03 -14.44 -4.53
N PHE A 179 8.80 -14.17 -4.08
CA PHE A 179 7.64 -14.98 -4.44
C PHE A 179 7.47 -15.04 -5.96
N ARG A 180 7.65 -13.92 -6.67
CA ARG A 180 7.60 -13.89 -8.13
C ARG A 180 8.80 -14.58 -8.76
N ARG A 181 10.01 -14.31 -8.24
CA ARG A 181 11.27 -14.83 -8.77
C ARG A 181 11.34 -16.36 -8.74
N TYR A 182 10.91 -16.95 -7.63
CA TYR A 182 10.97 -18.40 -7.40
C TYR A 182 9.64 -19.10 -7.62
N ASN A 183 8.65 -18.41 -8.17
CA ASN A 183 7.29 -18.95 -8.41
C ASN A 183 6.64 -19.57 -7.17
N LEU A 184 6.86 -18.98 -6.00
CA LEU A 184 6.38 -19.52 -4.71
C LEU A 184 4.85 -19.50 -4.58
N MET A 185 4.14 -18.74 -5.42
CA MET A 185 2.68 -18.77 -5.45
C MET A 185 2.12 -20.15 -5.81
N GLU A 186 2.79 -20.90 -6.69
CA GLU A 186 2.39 -22.29 -7.01
C GLU A 186 2.57 -23.23 -5.81
N VAL A 187 3.62 -22.98 -5.01
CA VAL A 187 3.81 -23.73 -3.76
C VAL A 187 2.70 -23.42 -2.77
N VAL A 188 2.36 -22.15 -2.59
CA VAL A 188 1.26 -21.72 -1.72
C VAL A 188 -0.07 -22.31 -2.19
N LYS A 189 -0.36 -22.26 -3.50
CA LYS A 189 -1.56 -22.81 -4.13
C LYS A 189 -1.71 -24.32 -3.91
N SER A 190 -0.59 -25.05 -3.93
CA SER A 190 -0.58 -26.51 -3.81
C SER A 190 -0.69 -27.03 -2.37
N LYS A 191 -0.55 -26.19 -1.36
CA LYS A 191 -0.44 -26.58 0.05
C LYS A 191 -1.59 -26.02 0.90
N ASN A 192 -2.74 -26.68 0.92
CA ASN A 192 -3.92 -26.28 1.70
C ASN A 192 -3.62 -26.09 3.20
N TRP A 193 -2.72 -26.89 3.76
CA TRP A 193 -2.32 -26.79 5.15
C TRP A 193 -1.61 -25.44 5.47
N LEU A 194 -0.86 -24.86 4.50
CA LEU A 194 -0.28 -23.54 4.66
C LEU A 194 -1.35 -22.47 4.87
N PHE A 195 -2.45 -22.53 4.14
CA PHE A 195 -3.58 -21.64 4.34
C PHE A 195 -4.16 -21.79 5.75
N THR A 196 -4.42 -23.02 6.19
CA THR A 196 -5.01 -23.28 7.50
C THR A 196 -4.10 -22.76 8.62
N ILE A 197 -2.81 -23.08 8.59
CA ILE A 197 -1.85 -22.60 9.59
C ILE A 197 -1.73 -21.07 9.55
N SER A 198 -1.69 -20.48 8.36
CA SER A 198 -1.57 -19.03 8.22
C SER A 198 -2.81 -18.30 8.73
N LEU A 199 -4.00 -18.83 8.45
CA LEU A 199 -5.25 -18.23 8.93
C LEU A 199 -5.38 -18.36 10.45
N VAL A 200 -5.12 -19.56 11.00
CA VAL A 200 -5.15 -19.79 12.45
C VAL A 200 -4.10 -18.93 13.16
N GLY A 201 -2.86 -18.93 12.65
CA GLY A 201 -1.77 -18.11 13.20
C GLY A 201 -2.11 -16.62 13.19
N PHE A 202 -2.69 -16.11 12.11
CA PHE A 202 -3.14 -14.73 12.03
C PHE A 202 -4.21 -14.40 13.09
N ILE A 203 -5.24 -15.24 13.20
CA ILE A 203 -6.34 -15.04 14.17
C ILE A 203 -5.82 -15.12 15.60
N CYS A 204 -4.96 -16.10 15.91
CA CYS A 204 -4.36 -16.23 17.23
C CYS A 204 -3.53 -14.98 17.59
N LEU A 205 -2.69 -14.50 16.69
CA LEU A 205 -1.84 -13.33 16.93
C LEU A 205 -2.62 -12.01 16.94
N LEU A 206 -3.75 -11.94 16.26
CA LEU A 206 -4.62 -10.75 16.29
C LEU A 206 -5.20 -10.53 17.70
N ASN A 207 -5.47 -11.63 18.42
CA ASN A 207 -6.09 -11.62 19.75
C ASN A 207 -5.07 -11.85 20.88
N ALA A 208 -3.80 -12.10 20.57
CA ALA A 208 -2.77 -12.40 21.55
C ALA A 208 -2.39 -11.16 22.38
N ASN A 209 -2.48 -11.29 23.70
CA ASN A 209 -1.93 -10.30 24.61
C ASN A 209 -0.50 -10.71 25.01
N ILE A 210 0.49 -10.19 24.28
CA ILE A 210 1.90 -10.53 24.49
C ILE A 210 2.52 -9.47 25.39
N GLU A 211 2.92 -9.87 26.60
CA GLU A 211 3.50 -8.95 27.60
C GLU A 211 4.93 -8.54 27.26
N ILE A 212 5.74 -9.45 26.69
CA ILE A 212 7.15 -9.18 26.35
C ILE A 212 7.18 -8.24 25.15
N HIS A 213 7.66 -7.00 25.36
CA HIS A 213 7.67 -5.94 24.37
C HIS A 213 8.33 -6.35 23.04
N ALA A 214 9.49 -7.01 23.08
CA ALA A 214 10.19 -7.45 21.87
C ALA A 214 9.39 -8.51 21.08
N LEU A 215 8.74 -9.46 21.77
CA LEU A 215 7.91 -10.49 21.14
C LEU A 215 6.62 -9.88 20.57
N ARG A 216 6.01 -8.94 21.29
CA ARG A 216 4.86 -8.18 20.80
C ARG A 216 5.20 -7.45 19.52
N PHE A 217 6.30 -6.70 19.52
CA PHE A 217 6.79 -5.97 18.36
C PHE A 217 7.01 -6.90 17.16
N LEU A 218 7.73 -8.01 17.34
CA LEU A 218 7.98 -9.00 16.29
C LEU A 218 6.68 -9.61 15.76
N SER A 219 5.77 -9.95 16.66
CA SER A 219 4.46 -10.52 16.33
C SER A 219 3.63 -9.54 15.49
N GLU A 220 3.46 -8.31 15.95
CA GLU A 220 2.59 -7.33 15.33
C GLU A 220 3.14 -6.79 14.01
N ARG A 221 4.46 -6.61 13.91
CA ARG A 221 5.08 -5.95 12.77
C ARG A 221 5.56 -6.90 11.69
N ILE A 222 5.82 -8.16 12.00
CA ILE A 222 6.40 -9.12 11.05
C ILE A 222 5.54 -10.38 10.91
N VAL A 223 5.32 -11.11 12.01
CA VAL A 223 4.76 -12.47 11.92
C VAL A 223 3.27 -12.46 11.54
N ARG A 224 2.49 -11.63 12.21
CA ARG A 224 1.04 -11.48 11.93
C ARG A 224 0.75 -11.04 10.49
N PRO A 225 1.40 -9.96 9.96
CA PRO A 225 1.22 -9.59 8.56
C PRO A 225 1.68 -10.68 7.58
N ALA A 226 2.76 -11.41 7.86
CA ALA A 226 3.22 -12.50 7.01
C ALA A 226 2.19 -13.62 6.91
N PHE A 227 1.56 -14.01 8.01
CA PHE A 227 0.46 -14.98 8.01
C PHE A 227 -0.75 -14.49 7.20
N ALA A 228 -1.14 -13.21 7.35
CA ALA A 228 -2.22 -12.62 6.55
C ALA A 228 -1.90 -12.66 5.05
N ILE A 229 -0.67 -12.28 4.67
CA ILE A 229 -0.21 -12.31 3.28
C ILE A 229 -0.29 -13.73 2.70
N LEU A 230 0.18 -14.74 3.42
CA LEU A 230 0.13 -16.13 2.97
C LEU A 230 -1.30 -16.63 2.79
N ALA A 231 -2.18 -16.36 3.77
CA ALA A 231 -3.58 -16.75 3.70
C ALA A 231 -4.32 -16.07 2.53
N ILE A 232 -4.13 -14.76 2.37
CA ILE A 232 -4.76 -13.98 1.28
C ILE A 232 -4.20 -14.43 -0.06
N SER A 233 -2.88 -14.63 -0.17
CA SER A 233 -2.23 -15.12 -1.40
C SER A 233 -2.79 -16.46 -1.84
N TYR A 234 -3.00 -17.40 -0.90
CA TYR A 234 -3.65 -18.67 -1.19
C TYR A 234 -5.07 -18.47 -1.76
N LEU A 235 -5.90 -17.66 -1.09
CA LEU A 235 -7.28 -17.43 -1.52
C LEU A 235 -7.39 -16.89 -2.95
N PHE A 236 -6.50 -15.98 -3.33
CA PHE A 236 -6.48 -15.41 -4.68
C PHE A 236 -5.86 -16.35 -5.71
N ALA A 237 -4.81 -17.09 -5.36
CA ALA A 237 -4.14 -18.02 -6.26
C ALA A 237 -5.03 -19.22 -6.63
N VAL A 238 -5.75 -19.80 -5.67
CA VAL A 238 -6.68 -20.93 -5.93
C VAL A 238 -7.86 -20.50 -6.80
N ARG A 239 -8.20 -19.21 -6.79
CA ARG A 239 -9.29 -18.67 -7.61
C ARG A 239 -8.82 -18.07 -8.94
N GLU A 240 -7.60 -18.38 -9.37
CA GLU A 240 -7.01 -17.79 -10.59
C GLU A 240 -7.92 -17.96 -11.83
N ASP A 241 -8.49 -19.15 -12.00
CA ASP A 241 -9.31 -19.51 -13.16
C ASP A 241 -10.79 -19.08 -13.03
N LYS A 242 -11.21 -18.59 -11.85
CA LYS A 242 -12.57 -18.11 -11.66
C LYS A 242 -12.73 -16.73 -12.25
N ASN A 243 -13.71 -16.57 -13.12
CA ASN A 243 -14.01 -15.30 -13.78
C ASN A 243 -15.49 -14.93 -13.57
N ASN A 244 -15.85 -14.63 -12.32
CA ASN A 244 -17.17 -14.12 -11.99
C ASN A 244 -17.19 -12.56 -12.01
N GLN A 245 -18.39 -11.99 -11.90
CA GLN A 245 -18.57 -10.52 -11.94
C GLN A 245 -17.79 -9.79 -10.83
N PHE A 246 -17.75 -10.36 -9.63
CA PHE A 246 -17.05 -9.80 -8.49
C PHE A 246 -15.54 -9.79 -8.72
N GLU A 247 -14.97 -10.87 -9.23
CA GLU A 247 -13.54 -10.95 -9.52
C GLU A 247 -13.14 -10.04 -10.67
N GLY A 248 -14.01 -9.91 -11.69
CA GLY A 248 -13.83 -8.93 -12.76
C GLY A 248 -13.90 -7.48 -12.25
N TRP A 249 -14.73 -7.21 -11.25
CA TRP A 249 -14.79 -5.92 -10.59
C TRP A 249 -13.52 -5.63 -9.79
N LEU A 250 -13.05 -6.56 -8.95
CA LEU A 250 -11.79 -6.42 -8.21
C LEU A 250 -10.60 -6.20 -9.15
N ASN A 251 -10.56 -6.90 -10.27
CA ASN A 251 -9.52 -6.74 -11.28
C ASN A 251 -9.51 -5.32 -11.86
N ARG A 252 -10.68 -4.75 -12.16
CA ARG A 252 -10.82 -3.35 -12.63
C ARG A 252 -10.31 -2.36 -11.58
N ILE A 253 -10.68 -2.51 -10.32
CA ILE A 253 -10.19 -1.69 -9.20
C ILE A 253 -8.67 -1.84 -9.08
N GLY A 254 -8.15 -3.07 -9.13
CA GLY A 254 -6.72 -3.37 -9.00
C GLY A 254 -5.85 -2.75 -10.09
N THR A 255 -6.42 -2.47 -11.28
CA THR A 255 -5.70 -1.75 -12.34
C THR A 255 -5.62 -0.24 -12.12
N LYS A 256 -6.38 0.28 -11.17
CA LYS A 256 -6.52 1.70 -10.85
C LYS A 256 -6.05 2.08 -9.45
N THR A 257 -5.29 1.18 -8.80
CA THR A 257 -4.83 1.37 -7.41
C THR A 257 -4.05 2.66 -7.21
N LEU A 258 -3.25 3.09 -8.18
CA LEU A 258 -2.50 4.34 -8.08
C LEU A 258 -3.42 5.56 -7.99
N ASP A 259 -4.47 5.60 -8.81
CA ASP A 259 -5.46 6.68 -8.79
C ASP A 259 -6.18 6.72 -7.45
N ILE A 260 -6.65 5.57 -6.97
CA ILE A 260 -7.33 5.47 -5.68
C ILE A 260 -6.39 5.92 -4.56
N TYR A 261 -5.15 5.44 -4.55
CA TYR A 261 -4.16 5.79 -3.54
C TYR A 261 -3.86 7.29 -3.50
N MET A 262 -3.75 7.95 -4.65
CA MET A 262 -3.42 9.38 -4.72
C MET A 262 -4.57 10.29 -4.31
N TYR A 263 -5.80 9.94 -4.73
CA TYR A 263 -6.90 10.90 -4.65
C TYR A 263 -7.88 10.68 -3.49
N HIS A 264 -7.90 9.51 -2.84
CA HIS A 264 -8.85 9.27 -1.74
C HIS A 264 -8.61 10.19 -0.54
N PHE A 265 -7.36 10.61 -0.28
CA PHE A 265 -7.02 11.50 0.82
C PHE A 265 -7.68 12.88 0.72
N PHE A 266 -7.97 13.38 -0.48
CA PHE A 266 -8.67 14.65 -0.66
C PHE A 266 -10.07 14.66 -0.05
N PHE A 267 -10.66 13.50 0.16
CA PHE A 267 -12.03 13.35 0.65
C PHE A 267 -12.13 12.79 2.08
N LEU A 268 -11.01 12.38 2.64
CA LEU A 268 -10.95 11.79 3.99
C LEU A 268 -10.58 12.80 5.07
N SER A 269 -9.76 13.79 4.76
CA SER A 269 -9.42 14.82 5.71
C SER A 269 -10.71 15.58 6.05
N GLY A 270 -11.02 15.74 7.34
CA GLY A 270 -12.26 16.32 7.87
C GLY A 270 -12.68 17.71 7.35
N SER A 271 -12.19 18.09 6.28
CA SER A 271 -12.17 19.33 5.58
C SER A 271 -13.01 19.39 4.32
N PHE A 272 -13.24 18.29 3.66
CA PHE A 272 -14.26 18.21 2.62
C PHE A 272 -15.52 17.58 3.14
N VAL A 273 -15.77 17.70 4.40
CA VAL A 273 -17.02 17.22 4.92
C VAL A 273 -18.11 18.14 4.42
N VAL A 274 -18.60 17.83 3.24
CA VAL A 274 -19.98 18.13 2.87
C VAL A 274 -20.93 17.59 3.97
N PHE A 275 -20.45 16.68 4.80
CA PHE A 275 -21.10 16.14 5.97
C PHE A 275 -20.10 16.09 7.11
N ASP A 276 -20.25 16.95 8.13
CA ASP A 276 -19.57 16.77 9.42
C ASP A 276 -20.17 15.53 10.11
N LEU A 277 -19.68 14.36 9.70
CA LEU A 277 -20.08 13.09 10.27
C LEU A 277 -19.60 12.93 11.71
N LYS A 278 -18.69 13.79 12.18
CA LYS A 278 -18.28 13.88 13.60
C LYS A 278 -19.39 14.46 14.49
N GLY A 279 -20.26 15.30 13.93
CA GLY A 279 -21.39 15.91 14.67
C GLY A 279 -22.67 15.06 14.69
N ILE A 280 -22.81 14.11 13.77
CA ILE A 280 -23.90 13.15 13.86
C ILE A 280 -23.56 12.21 15.01
N LYS A 281 -24.52 11.87 15.87
CA LYS A 281 -24.42 10.88 16.95
C LYS A 281 -23.99 9.48 16.45
N THR A 282 -22.93 9.45 15.64
CA THR A 282 -22.35 8.24 15.05
C THR A 282 -21.96 7.25 16.11
N ILE A 283 -21.50 7.72 17.28
CA ILE A 283 -21.15 6.88 18.43
C ILE A 283 -22.34 6.06 18.93
N GLU A 284 -23.55 6.64 18.99
CA GLU A 284 -24.74 5.89 19.43
C GLU A 284 -25.18 4.83 18.40
N ILE A 285 -25.18 5.18 17.12
CA ILE A 285 -25.50 4.23 16.04
C ILE A 285 -24.46 3.12 15.93
N MET A 286 -23.21 3.46 16.15
CA MET A 286 -22.08 2.52 16.11
C MET A 286 -22.10 1.54 17.27
N ASN A 287 -22.34 2.03 18.48
CA ASN A 287 -22.45 1.19 19.67
C ASN A 287 -23.69 0.29 19.62
N SER A 288 -24.75 0.72 18.90
CA SER A 288 -25.96 -0.05 18.75
C SER A 288 -25.88 -1.15 17.68
N ASN A 289 -25.11 -0.95 16.58
CA ASN A 289 -25.01 -1.97 15.54
C ASN A 289 -23.71 -1.85 14.67
N PRO A 290 -22.62 -2.53 15.07
CA PRO A 290 -21.33 -2.46 14.36
C PRO A 290 -21.39 -2.98 12.90
N MET A 291 -22.35 -3.83 12.57
CA MET A 291 -22.52 -4.34 11.18
C MET A 291 -23.09 -3.27 10.25
N ILE A 292 -24.06 -2.47 10.73
CA ILE A 292 -24.59 -1.35 9.93
C ILE A 292 -23.50 -0.33 9.69
N PHE A 293 -22.67 -0.06 10.71
CA PHE A 293 -21.56 0.87 10.59
C PHE A 293 -20.51 0.37 9.56
N LEU A 294 -20.14 -0.91 9.62
CA LEU A 294 -19.25 -1.52 8.63
C LEU A 294 -19.82 -1.40 7.21
N LEU A 295 -21.14 -1.59 7.04
CA LEU A 295 -21.80 -1.43 5.75
C LEU A 295 -21.69 0.01 5.23
N ILE A 296 -21.98 1.00 6.09
CA ILE A 296 -21.86 2.43 5.74
C ILE A 296 -20.42 2.78 5.34
N ALA A 297 -19.43 2.40 6.15
CA ALA A 297 -18.02 2.62 5.87
C ALA A 297 -17.58 1.95 4.55
N SER A 298 -18.09 0.75 4.28
CA SER A 298 -17.81 0.04 3.02
C SER A 298 -18.42 0.76 1.80
N ILE A 299 -19.63 1.30 1.91
CA ILE A 299 -20.26 2.09 0.85
C ILE A 299 -19.44 3.35 0.58
N ILE A 300 -19.03 4.08 1.65
CA ILE A 300 -18.16 5.26 1.52
C ILE A 300 -16.85 4.88 0.83
N THR A 301 -16.22 3.78 1.22
CA THR A 301 -14.98 3.26 0.61
C THR A 301 -15.13 3.04 -0.89
N ILE A 302 -16.25 2.43 -1.31
CA ILE A 302 -16.53 2.18 -2.73
C ILE A 302 -16.73 3.51 -3.47
N ILE A 303 -17.52 4.44 -2.92
CA ILE A 303 -17.77 5.76 -3.52
C ILE A 303 -16.44 6.52 -3.69
N LEU A 304 -15.63 6.61 -2.64
CA LEU A 304 -14.33 7.28 -2.68
C LEU A 304 -13.40 6.65 -3.73
N SER A 305 -13.40 5.33 -3.84
CA SER A 305 -12.59 4.62 -4.85
C SER A 305 -13.02 4.99 -6.27
N TYR A 306 -14.32 5.06 -6.55
CA TYR A 306 -14.82 5.45 -7.88
C TYR A 306 -14.58 6.92 -8.17
N VAL A 307 -14.77 7.82 -7.21
CA VAL A 307 -14.46 9.25 -7.35
C VAL A 307 -12.98 9.44 -7.67
N SER A 308 -12.09 8.75 -6.95
CA SER A 308 -10.66 8.77 -7.19
C SER A 308 -10.29 8.30 -8.61
N ILE A 309 -10.91 7.22 -9.08
CA ILE A 309 -10.74 6.72 -10.46
C ILE A 309 -11.23 7.75 -11.48
N ALA A 310 -12.38 8.39 -11.23
CA ALA A 310 -12.92 9.40 -12.13
C ALA A 310 -11.98 10.61 -12.26
N ILE A 311 -11.44 11.09 -11.15
CA ILE A 311 -10.42 12.16 -11.13
C ILE A 311 -9.19 11.73 -11.91
N GLY A 312 -8.65 10.54 -11.65
CA GLY A 312 -7.49 10.02 -12.38
C GLY A 312 -7.73 9.93 -13.88
N ASN A 313 -8.93 9.52 -14.31
CA ASN A 313 -9.29 9.50 -15.71
C ASN A 313 -9.41 10.92 -16.31
N LEU A 314 -9.91 11.89 -15.51
CA LEU A 314 -10.00 13.29 -15.94
C LEU A 314 -8.61 13.91 -16.12
N VAL A 315 -7.70 13.70 -15.17
CA VAL A 315 -6.31 14.17 -15.24
C VAL A 315 -5.61 13.63 -16.49
N ARG A 316 -5.84 12.37 -16.84
CA ARG A 316 -5.25 11.73 -18.05
C ARG A 316 -5.82 12.25 -19.38
N ARG A 317 -6.88 13.04 -19.40
CA ARG A 317 -7.36 13.68 -20.63
C ARG A 317 -6.45 14.82 -21.10
N SER A 318 -5.68 15.41 -20.19
CA SER A 318 -4.68 16.42 -20.54
C SER A 318 -3.30 15.77 -20.60
N ASP A 319 -2.65 15.80 -21.77
CA ASP A 319 -1.29 15.27 -21.96
C ASP A 319 -0.27 15.92 -21.01
N PHE A 320 -0.45 17.20 -20.72
CA PHE A 320 0.40 17.93 -19.78
C PHE A 320 0.23 17.38 -18.36
N LEU A 321 -1.00 17.28 -17.87
CA LEU A 321 -1.27 16.77 -16.52
C LEU A 321 -0.88 15.28 -16.38
N ASP A 322 -1.12 14.46 -17.39
CA ASP A 322 -0.72 13.04 -17.38
C ASP A 322 0.80 12.89 -17.27
N LYS A 323 1.57 13.75 -17.96
CA LYS A 323 3.03 13.77 -17.85
C LYS A 323 3.49 14.23 -16.47
N VAL A 324 2.96 15.35 -15.97
CA VAL A 324 3.41 15.96 -14.71
C VAL A 324 2.99 15.10 -13.51
N VAL A 325 1.74 14.67 -13.45
CA VAL A 325 1.21 13.91 -12.31
C VAL A 325 1.70 12.47 -12.29
N TYR A 326 1.75 11.79 -13.44
CA TYR A 326 2.12 10.37 -13.49
C TYR A 326 3.55 10.10 -13.97
N GLY A 327 4.34 11.15 -14.16
CA GLY A 327 5.76 11.02 -14.52
C GLY A 327 5.99 10.40 -15.91
N LYS A 328 5.09 10.57 -16.86
CA LYS A 328 5.17 9.96 -18.19
C LYS A 328 6.07 10.77 -19.15
N PHE A 329 7.25 11.15 -18.68
CA PHE A 329 8.22 11.91 -19.50
C PHE A 329 9.02 11.04 -20.49
N PHE A 330 9.02 9.73 -20.29
CA PHE A 330 9.82 8.77 -21.09
C PHE A 330 8.97 7.82 -21.96
N THR A 331 7.77 8.22 -22.29
CA THR A 331 6.89 7.45 -23.18
C THR A 331 7.30 7.60 -24.62
#